data_27c5ec2e1be0aa667bb7ded6e1a9b68e
#
_entry.id   27c5ec2e1be0aa667bb7ded6e1a9b68e
#
_cell.length_a   1.000
_cell.length_b   1.000
_cell.length_c   1.000
_cell.angle_alpha   90.00
_cell.angle_beta   90.00
_cell.angle_gamma   90.00
#
_symmetry.space_group_name_H-M   'P 1'
#
loop_
_entity.id
_entity.type
_entity.pdbx_description
1 polymer ?
#
loop_
_entity_poly.entity_id
_entity_poly.type
_entity_poly.pdbx_seq_one_letter_code
_entity_poly.pdbx_strand_id
1 'polypeptide(L)'
;MNSNNKRRVVITGLGTVNPTGSTVAESWAAVKAGRCAVGPITAFDTADFKVKLAAEVKDFDPNTRLDRREARKMARFTQFAVAAAIEAIQDSGLVLENIDRTRFGVILSSGIGGLPTIEAEHTRGLQKGFERVSPYFVPMSIGNMAAGQTAILFGLQGICSCPTTACAGGTNAIGDAFHRIRDGYEDRMLCGGTESCISPLGVGGFASMKALSTAEVPARASIPFDAERSGFVMGEGSGVLLLEELEAARARGAKIYAEI
;
A
#
# COMPACT_ATOMS: atom_id res chain seq x y z
N MET A 1 -3.22 35.34 8.65
CA MET A 1 -3.99 34.51 7.71
C MET A 1 -5.38 34.31 8.30
N ASN A 2 -6.45 34.75 7.61
CA ASN A 2 -7.80 34.65 8.11
C ASN A 2 -8.21 33.18 8.29
N SER A 3 -8.60 32.81 9.50
CA SER A 3 -8.94 31.44 9.93
C SER A 3 -10.22 30.84 9.31
N ASN A 4 -10.85 31.53 8.36
CA ASN A 4 -12.19 31.17 7.88
C ASN A 4 -12.25 30.64 6.43
N ASN A 5 -11.14 30.40 5.75
CA ASN A 5 -11.18 29.91 4.36
C ASN A 5 -10.36 28.61 4.19
N LYS A 6 -10.64 27.61 5.00
CA LYS A 6 -10.07 26.28 4.80
C LYS A 6 -10.73 25.64 3.58
N ARG A 7 -9.89 25.05 2.72
CA ARG A 7 -10.34 24.37 1.49
C ARG A 7 -11.03 23.05 1.84
N ARG A 8 -12.05 22.70 1.09
CA ARG A 8 -12.73 21.40 1.20
C ARG A 8 -11.97 20.36 0.38
N VAL A 9 -11.94 19.14 0.86
CA VAL A 9 -11.15 18.05 0.28
C VAL A 9 -12.07 16.88 -0.06
N VAL A 10 -11.93 16.36 -1.28
CA VAL A 10 -12.76 15.28 -1.80
C VAL A 10 -11.92 14.14 -2.35
N ILE A 11 -12.50 12.93 -2.32
CA ILE A 11 -11.95 11.73 -2.93
C ILE A 11 -12.47 11.63 -4.36
N THR A 12 -11.56 11.60 -5.33
CA THR A 12 -11.91 11.53 -6.76
C THR A 12 -11.41 10.26 -7.43
N GLY A 13 -10.46 9.53 -6.84
CA GLY A 13 -9.95 8.29 -7.38
C GLY A 13 -9.63 7.26 -6.31
N LEU A 14 -9.84 6.01 -6.65
CA LEU A 14 -9.61 4.83 -5.80
C LEU A 14 -8.73 3.84 -6.53
N GLY A 15 -7.80 3.22 -5.81
CA GLY A 15 -7.00 2.12 -6.34
C GLY A 15 -6.60 1.13 -5.25
N THR A 16 -6.52 -0.14 -5.59
CA THR A 16 -6.13 -1.18 -4.65
C THR A 16 -5.48 -2.38 -5.33
N VAL A 17 -4.64 -3.04 -4.57
CA VAL A 17 -4.19 -4.41 -4.79
C VAL A 17 -4.26 -5.11 -3.44
N ASN A 18 -5.05 -6.14 -3.32
CA ASN A 18 -5.22 -6.86 -2.05
C ASN A 18 -5.61 -8.34 -2.29
N PRO A 19 -5.64 -9.19 -1.27
CA PRO A 19 -5.92 -10.62 -1.43
C PRO A 19 -7.32 -10.94 -1.98
N THR A 20 -8.25 -9.98 -1.99
CA THR A 20 -9.61 -10.18 -2.54
C THR A 20 -9.73 -9.73 -3.98
N GLY A 21 -8.75 -8.98 -4.51
CA GLY A 21 -8.74 -8.51 -5.90
C GLY A 21 -7.59 -7.56 -6.18
N SER A 22 -7.20 -7.47 -7.44
CA SER A 22 -6.15 -6.57 -7.92
C SER A 22 -6.70 -5.22 -8.37
N THR A 23 -8.04 -5.02 -8.31
CA THR A 23 -8.74 -3.77 -8.62
C THR A 23 -9.77 -3.45 -7.55
N VAL A 24 -10.20 -2.19 -7.50
CA VAL A 24 -11.31 -1.75 -6.61
C VAL A 24 -12.60 -2.50 -6.93
N ALA A 25 -12.90 -2.71 -8.22
CA ALA A 25 -14.12 -3.41 -8.65
C ALA A 25 -14.12 -4.88 -8.20
N GLU A 26 -13.02 -5.61 -8.39
CA GLU A 26 -12.87 -7.00 -7.95
C GLU A 26 -12.96 -7.11 -6.41
N SER A 27 -12.23 -6.24 -5.70
CA SER A 27 -12.22 -6.22 -4.25
C SER A 27 -13.61 -5.94 -3.68
N TRP A 28 -14.32 -4.97 -4.26
CA TRP A 28 -15.68 -4.64 -3.83
C TRP A 28 -16.68 -5.76 -4.11
N ALA A 29 -16.55 -6.43 -5.25
CA ALA A 29 -17.37 -7.61 -5.59
C ALA A 29 -17.12 -8.75 -4.59
N ALA A 30 -15.86 -9.00 -4.24
CA ALA A 30 -15.48 -10.01 -3.26
C ALA A 30 -16.00 -9.71 -1.85
N VAL A 31 -15.91 -8.44 -1.41
CA VAL A 31 -16.44 -7.98 -0.11
C VAL A 31 -17.95 -8.16 -0.06
N LYS A 32 -18.67 -7.76 -1.11
CA LYS A 32 -20.13 -7.96 -1.19
C LYS A 32 -20.54 -9.43 -1.17
N ALA A 33 -19.72 -10.30 -1.73
CA ALA A 33 -19.95 -11.75 -1.71
C ALA A 33 -19.51 -12.43 -0.40
N GLY A 34 -18.96 -11.69 0.57
CA GLY A 34 -18.43 -12.25 1.83
C GLY A 34 -17.24 -13.18 1.62
N ARG A 35 -16.44 -13.00 0.54
CA ARG A 35 -15.32 -13.87 0.23
C ARG A 35 -14.20 -13.72 1.25
N CYS A 36 -13.81 -14.82 1.92
CA CYS A 36 -12.63 -14.90 2.74
C CYS A 36 -11.39 -15.10 1.86
N ALA A 37 -10.37 -14.27 2.02
CA ALA A 37 -9.10 -14.40 1.30
C ALA A 37 -7.98 -15.01 2.16
N VAL A 38 -8.27 -15.41 3.38
CA VAL A 38 -7.32 -16.13 4.24
C VAL A 38 -7.12 -17.54 3.69
N GLY A 39 -5.87 -17.97 3.63
CA GLY A 39 -5.51 -19.31 3.18
C GLY A 39 -4.13 -19.73 3.67
N PRO A 40 -3.68 -20.94 3.32
CA PRO A 40 -2.33 -21.39 3.64
C PRO A 40 -1.28 -20.43 3.08
N ILE A 41 -0.25 -20.13 3.87
CA ILE A 41 0.93 -19.39 3.43
C ILE A 41 1.64 -20.19 2.34
N THR A 42 1.90 -19.55 1.21
CA THR A 42 2.60 -20.16 0.06
C THR A 42 3.92 -19.45 -0.25
N ALA A 43 4.16 -18.28 0.34
CA ALA A 43 5.36 -17.47 0.13
C ALA A 43 6.65 -18.16 0.65
N PHE A 44 6.53 -19.04 1.65
CA PHE A 44 7.65 -19.81 2.22
C PHE A 44 7.16 -21.09 2.88
N ASP A 45 8.08 -22.02 3.20
CA ASP A 45 7.76 -23.24 3.92
C ASP A 45 7.43 -22.94 5.39
N THR A 46 6.24 -23.33 5.81
CA THR A 46 5.74 -23.11 7.17
C THR A 46 5.84 -24.33 8.07
N ALA A 47 6.57 -25.40 7.70
CA ALA A 47 6.64 -26.65 8.47
C ALA A 47 6.94 -26.40 9.96
N ASP A 48 7.91 -25.54 10.25
CA ASP A 48 8.35 -25.22 11.61
C ASP A 48 7.57 -24.07 12.27
N PHE A 49 6.56 -23.51 11.61
CA PHE A 49 5.75 -22.41 12.13
C PHE A 49 4.45 -22.94 12.75
N LYS A 50 4.01 -22.35 13.88
CA LYS A 50 2.65 -22.57 14.41
C LYS A 50 1.60 -21.83 13.59
N VAL A 51 1.97 -20.70 13.00
CA VAL A 51 1.10 -19.89 12.14
C VAL A 51 1.18 -20.44 10.73
N LYS A 52 0.06 -20.85 10.17
CA LYS A 52 -0.03 -21.50 8.85
C LYS A 52 -0.80 -20.66 7.83
N LEU A 53 -1.53 -19.63 8.28
CA LEU A 53 -2.48 -18.89 7.46
C LEU A 53 -2.08 -17.43 7.34
N ALA A 54 -2.29 -16.90 6.14
CA ALA A 54 -2.18 -15.47 5.83
C ALA A 54 -3.16 -15.10 4.71
N ALA A 55 -3.33 -13.79 4.45
CA ALA A 55 -4.05 -13.28 3.30
C ALA A 55 -3.03 -12.76 2.27
N GLU A 56 -2.62 -13.61 1.34
CA GLU A 56 -1.65 -13.31 0.30
C GLU A 56 -2.33 -12.78 -0.97
N VAL A 57 -1.66 -11.86 -1.66
CA VAL A 57 -2.04 -11.44 -3.02
C VAL A 57 -1.44 -12.44 -4.01
N LYS A 58 -2.25 -13.37 -4.53
CA LYS A 58 -1.76 -14.52 -5.32
C LYS A 58 -1.59 -14.22 -6.80
N ASP A 59 -2.56 -13.53 -7.41
CA ASP A 59 -2.67 -13.38 -8.87
C ASP A 59 -2.24 -11.98 -9.35
N PHE A 60 -1.19 -11.41 -8.73
CA PHE A 60 -0.66 -10.11 -9.11
C PHE A 60 0.58 -10.26 -9.98
N ASP A 61 0.44 -9.89 -11.26
CA ASP A 61 1.58 -9.66 -12.17
C ASP A 61 1.82 -8.15 -12.32
N PRO A 62 2.92 -7.62 -11.78
CA PRO A 62 3.22 -6.19 -11.90
C PRO A 62 3.38 -5.74 -13.35
N ASN A 63 3.76 -6.63 -14.28
CA ASN A 63 3.97 -6.28 -15.69
C ASN A 63 2.68 -5.94 -16.43
N THR A 64 1.52 -6.22 -15.86
CA THR A 64 0.23 -5.82 -16.44
C THR A 64 -0.04 -4.33 -16.31
N ARG A 65 0.65 -3.65 -15.38
CA ARG A 65 0.45 -2.21 -15.09
C ARG A 65 1.75 -1.40 -15.12
N LEU A 66 2.90 -2.02 -14.89
CA LEU A 66 4.20 -1.39 -14.80
C LEU A 66 5.11 -1.85 -15.95
N ASP A 67 6.02 -0.99 -16.38
CA ASP A 67 7.12 -1.43 -17.21
C ASP A 67 7.95 -2.51 -16.51
N ARG A 68 8.26 -3.58 -17.24
CA ARG A 68 8.97 -4.75 -16.71
C ARG A 68 10.35 -4.43 -16.12
N ARG A 69 11.06 -3.45 -16.70
CA ARG A 69 12.40 -3.06 -16.22
C ARG A 69 12.28 -2.28 -14.92
N GLU A 70 11.28 -1.39 -14.83
CA GLU A 70 11.02 -0.61 -13.63
C GLU A 70 10.48 -1.49 -12.50
N ALA A 71 9.55 -2.41 -12.78
CA ALA A 71 9.02 -3.34 -11.79
C ALA A 71 10.12 -4.18 -11.10
N ARG A 72 11.17 -4.58 -11.84
CA ARG A 72 12.31 -5.34 -11.29
C ARG A 72 13.19 -4.56 -10.30
N LYS A 73 13.10 -3.24 -10.30
CA LYS A 73 13.82 -2.36 -9.37
C LYS A 73 13.03 -2.06 -8.10
N MET A 74 11.80 -2.57 -8.01
CA MET A 74 10.87 -2.32 -6.92
C MET A 74 10.64 -3.57 -6.10
N ALA A 75 10.63 -3.44 -4.77
CA ALA A 75 10.12 -4.49 -3.90
C ALA A 75 8.60 -4.64 -4.06
N ARG A 76 8.07 -5.79 -3.64
CA ARG A 76 6.65 -6.15 -3.82
C ARG A 76 5.68 -5.11 -3.25
N PHE A 77 5.94 -4.58 -2.04
CA PHE A 77 5.11 -3.53 -1.43
C PHE A 77 5.08 -2.25 -2.29
N THR A 78 6.21 -1.90 -2.92
CA THR A 78 6.29 -0.76 -3.84
C THR A 78 5.51 -1.04 -5.13
N GLN A 79 5.60 -2.26 -5.67
CA GLN A 79 4.84 -2.66 -6.86
C GLN A 79 3.33 -2.56 -6.60
N PHE A 80 2.85 -3.00 -5.44
CA PHE A 80 1.45 -2.84 -5.03
C PHE A 80 1.03 -1.38 -4.96
N ALA A 81 1.85 -0.53 -4.32
CA ALA A 81 1.57 0.89 -4.18
C ALA A 81 1.46 1.59 -5.54
N VAL A 82 2.43 1.36 -6.43
CA VAL A 82 2.44 1.97 -7.76
C VAL A 82 1.27 1.47 -8.61
N ALA A 83 0.95 0.17 -8.55
CA ALA A 83 -0.19 -0.39 -9.27
C ALA A 83 -1.53 0.18 -8.79
N ALA A 84 -1.70 0.34 -7.47
CA ALA A 84 -2.88 0.97 -6.89
C ALA A 84 -2.95 2.47 -7.23
N ALA A 85 -1.81 3.18 -7.24
CA ALA A 85 -1.76 4.58 -7.64
C ALA A 85 -2.12 4.78 -9.12
N ILE A 86 -1.69 3.89 -10.01
CA ILE A 86 -2.09 3.89 -11.43
C ILE A 86 -3.62 3.77 -11.54
N GLU A 87 -4.22 2.80 -10.83
CA GLU A 87 -5.68 2.65 -10.82
C GLU A 87 -6.39 3.89 -10.27
N ALA A 88 -5.91 4.48 -9.17
CA ALA A 88 -6.50 5.69 -8.60
C ALA A 88 -6.48 6.90 -9.56
N ILE A 89 -5.38 7.09 -10.30
CA ILE A 89 -5.28 8.13 -11.33
C ILE A 89 -6.25 7.84 -12.48
N GLN A 90 -6.30 6.61 -12.98
CA GLN A 90 -7.20 6.21 -14.05
C GLN A 90 -8.68 6.35 -13.66
N ASP A 91 -9.04 5.89 -12.47
CA ASP A 91 -10.41 5.98 -11.94
C ASP A 91 -10.88 7.43 -11.78
N SER A 92 -9.97 8.33 -11.43
CA SER A 92 -10.26 9.76 -11.28
C SER A 92 -10.49 10.49 -12.61
N GLY A 93 -10.07 9.91 -13.74
CA GLY A 93 -10.07 10.57 -15.04
C GLY A 93 -9.13 11.78 -15.13
N LEU A 94 -8.14 11.88 -14.22
CA LEU A 94 -7.20 13.00 -14.20
C LEU A 94 -6.22 12.94 -15.37
N VAL A 95 -6.10 14.03 -16.11
CA VAL A 95 -5.14 14.21 -17.21
C VAL A 95 -3.92 14.95 -16.66
N LEU A 96 -2.80 14.26 -16.49
CA LEU A 96 -1.60 14.77 -15.82
C LEU A 96 -0.91 15.93 -16.56
N GLU A 97 -1.11 16.03 -17.86
CA GLU A 97 -0.57 17.12 -18.70
C GLU A 97 -1.25 18.47 -18.41
N ASN A 98 -2.45 18.44 -17.86
CA ASN A 98 -3.29 19.62 -17.64
C ASN A 98 -3.22 20.17 -16.21
N ILE A 99 -2.28 19.69 -15.39
CA ILE A 99 -2.19 20.08 -13.98
C ILE A 99 -0.81 20.60 -13.60
N ASP A 100 -0.77 21.42 -12.57
CA ASP A 100 0.47 21.82 -11.93
C ASP A 100 0.98 20.68 -11.02
N ARG A 101 2.03 19.99 -11.47
CA ARG A 101 2.64 18.86 -10.75
C ARG A 101 3.43 19.30 -9.52
N THR A 102 3.79 20.58 -9.41
CA THR A 102 4.45 21.14 -8.21
C THR A 102 3.49 21.24 -7.02
N ARG A 103 2.18 21.17 -7.31
CA ARG A 103 1.12 21.18 -6.30
C ARG A 103 0.38 19.84 -6.18
N PHE A 104 1.06 18.76 -6.61
CA PHE A 104 0.57 17.40 -6.50
C PHE A 104 1.60 16.54 -5.77
N GLY A 105 1.27 16.11 -4.55
CA GLY A 105 2.14 15.33 -3.69
C GLY A 105 1.73 13.87 -3.53
N VAL A 106 2.59 13.11 -2.86
CA VAL A 106 2.39 11.68 -2.55
C VAL A 106 2.71 11.45 -1.07
N ILE A 107 1.79 10.87 -0.32
CA ILE A 107 2.02 10.39 1.04
C ILE A 107 1.54 8.94 1.13
N LEU A 108 2.48 7.99 1.09
CA LEU A 108 2.17 6.56 1.18
C LEU A 108 2.95 5.93 2.33
N SER A 109 2.23 5.32 3.26
CA SER A 109 2.81 4.65 4.41
C SER A 109 3.18 3.20 4.14
N SER A 110 4.26 2.75 4.74
CA SER A 110 4.57 1.33 4.94
C SER A 110 5.10 1.14 6.36
N GLY A 111 4.67 0.09 7.04
CA GLY A 111 5.11 -0.19 8.41
C GLY A 111 6.52 -0.77 8.47
N ILE A 112 6.86 -1.67 7.55
CA ILE A 112 8.13 -2.40 7.56
C ILE A 112 8.92 -2.22 6.26
N GLY A 113 8.27 -1.89 5.15
CA GLY A 113 8.93 -1.71 3.86
C GLY A 113 9.39 -3.02 3.25
N GLY A 114 10.61 -3.06 2.72
CA GLY A 114 11.14 -4.16 1.93
C GLY A 114 11.71 -5.33 2.74
N LEU A 115 11.08 -5.76 3.84
CA LEU A 115 11.59 -6.83 4.70
C LEU A 115 11.93 -8.12 3.93
N PRO A 116 11.09 -8.65 3.02
CA PRO A 116 11.45 -9.84 2.24
C PRO A 116 12.69 -9.64 1.36
N THR A 117 12.91 -8.41 0.87
CA THR A 117 14.15 -8.06 0.14
C THR A 117 15.37 -8.11 1.07
N ILE A 118 15.24 -7.59 2.30
CA ILE A 118 16.32 -7.62 3.29
C ILE A 118 16.69 -9.06 3.62
N GLU A 119 15.71 -9.94 3.86
CA GLU A 119 15.95 -11.36 4.13
C GLU A 119 16.66 -12.06 2.96
N ALA A 120 16.18 -11.86 1.75
CA ALA A 120 16.74 -12.49 0.55
C ALA A 120 18.16 -12.03 0.27
N GLU A 121 18.42 -10.73 0.35
CA GLU A 121 19.74 -10.17 0.07
C GLU A 121 20.74 -10.42 1.21
N HIS A 122 20.27 -10.50 2.47
CA HIS A 122 21.11 -10.96 3.59
C HIS A 122 21.54 -12.40 3.40
N THR A 123 20.63 -13.30 3.06
CA THR A 123 20.93 -14.71 2.77
C THR A 123 21.92 -14.83 1.60
N ARG A 124 21.71 -14.04 0.54
CA ARG A 124 22.63 -13.98 -0.61
C ARG A 124 24.01 -13.48 -0.20
N GLY A 125 24.06 -12.45 0.65
CA GLY A 125 25.32 -11.91 1.19
C GLY A 125 26.14 -12.94 1.96
N LEU A 126 25.47 -13.72 2.83
CA LEU A 126 26.11 -14.81 3.57
C LEU A 126 26.68 -15.90 2.64
N GLN A 127 25.96 -16.23 1.56
CA GLN A 127 26.36 -17.30 0.64
C GLN A 127 27.42 -16.88 -0.37
N LYS A 128 27.39 -15.61 -0.85
CA LYS A 128 28.16 -15.16 -2.01
C LYS A 128 29.09 -13.97 -1.72
N GLY A 129 29.01 -13.39 -0.51
CA GLY A 129 29.69 -12.15 -0.12
C GLY A 129 28.77 -10.93 -0.27
N PHE A 130 28.84 -10.01 0.72
CA PHE A 130 27.95 -8.85 0.79
C PHE A 130 28.14 -7.82 -0.33
N GLU A 131 29.28 -7.80 -1.00
CA GLU A 131 29.48 -6.96 -2.20
C GLU A 131 28.71 -7.46 -3.44
N ARG A 132 28.06 -8.62 -3.35
CA ARG A 132 27.25 -9.23 -4.42
C ARG A 132 25.75 -9.12 -4.21
N VAL A 133 25.31 -8.34 -3.23
CA VAL A 133 23.89 -7.99 -3.07
C VAL A 133 23.41 -7.16 -4.25
N SER A 134 22.11 -7.12 -4.46
CA SER A 134 21.53 -6.36 -5.56
C SER A 134 21.93 -4.88 -5.52
N PRO A 135 22.28 -4.24 -6.64
CA PRO A 135 22.49 -2.79 -6.70
C PRO A 135 21.21 -2.00 -6.38
N TYR A 136 20.07 -2.65 -6.43
CA TYR A 136 18.77 -2.07 -6.05
C TYR A 136 18.39 -2.36 -4.60
N PHE A 137 19.26 -3.01 -3.81
CA PHE A 137 18.97 -3.40 -2.43
C PHE A 137 18.44 -2.22 -1.59
N VAL A 138 19.16 -1.09 -1.59
CA VAL A 138 18.76 0.07 -0.77
C VAL A 138 17.38 0.62 -1.18
N PRO A 139 17.11 0.97 -2.45
CA PRO A 139 15.78 1.45 -2.84
C PRO A 139 14.67 0.40 -2.71
N MET A 140 14.99 -0.90 -2.73
CA MET A 140 14.00 -1.95 -2.49
C MET A 140 13.73 -2.20 -0.99
N SER A 141 14.62 -1.76 -0.11
CA SER A 141 14.52 -2.01 1.34
C SER A 141 13.78 -0.90 2.08
N ILE A 142 13.98 0.37 1.70
CA ILE A 142 13.46 1.51 2.46
C ILE A 142 11.98 1.78 2.18
N GLY A 143 11.20 1.97 3.26
CA GLY A 143 9.74 2.06 3.21
C GLY A 143 9.19 3.25 2.43
N ASN A 144 9.93 4.37 2.35
CA ASN A 144 9.49 5.57 1.63
C ASN A 144 9.53 5.42 0.10
N MET A 145 10.09 4.33 -0.43
CA MET A 145 10.17 4.15 -1.88
C MET A 145 8.83 3.82 -2.54
N ALA A 146 7.82 3.41 -1.78
CA ALA A 146 6.46 3.36 -2.29
C ALA A 146 5.99 4.76 -2.75
N ALA A 147 6.17 5.78 -1.92
CA ALA A 147 5.89 7.17 -2.28
C ALA A 147 6.86 7.69 -3.37
N GLY A 148 8.16 7.42 -3.21
CA GLY A 148 9.20 7.88 -4.14
C GLY A 148 9.00 7.36 -5.56
N GLN A 149 8.79 6.06 -5.75
CA GLN A 149 8.56 5.47 -7.07
C GLN A 149 7.25 5.94 -7.70
N THR A 150 6.20 6.15 -6.88
CA THR A 150 4.94 6.72 -7.36
C THR A 150 5.15 8.17 -7.85
N ALA A 151 5.88 9.00 -7.10
CA ALA A 151 6.20 10.36 -7.49
C ALA A 151 7.02 10.42 -8.79
N ILE A 152 8.04 9.56 -8.92
CA ILE A 152 8.89 9.45 -10.12
C ILE A 152 8.05 9.05 -11.34
N LEU A 153 7.20 8.01 -11.21
CA LEU A 153 6.39 7.50 -12.32
C LEU A 153 5.49 8.57 -12.91
N PHE A 154 4.83 9.36 -12.06
CA PHE A 154 3.88 10.39 -12.51
C PHE A 154 4.51 11.78 -12.62
N GLY A 155 5.79 11.95 -12.32
CA GLY A 155 6.50 13.24 -12.36
C GLY A 155 5.94 14.25 -11.35
N LEU A 156 5.46 13.78 -10.18
CA LEU A 156 4.87 14.63 -9.14
C LEU A 156 5.97 15.35 -8.36
N GLN A 157 5.79 16.65 -8.11
CA GLN A 157 6.81 17.53 -7.54
C GLN A 157 6.37 18.22 -6.24
N GLY A 158 5.17 17.92 -5.74
CA GLY A 158 4.74 18.29 -4.39
C GLY A 158 5.44 17.46 -3.31
N ILE A 159 4.91 17.48 -2.09
CA ILE A 159 5.49 16.67 -1.00
C ILE A 159 5.55 15.19 -1.38
N CYS A 160 6.66 14.52 -1.02
CA CYS A 160 6.80 13.08 -1.10
C CYS A 160 7.23 12.56 0.28
N SER A 161 6.36 11.80 0.96
CA SER A 161 6.56 11.41 2.37
C SER A 161 6.02 10.02 2.65
N CYS A 162 6.54 9.40 3.71
CA CYS A 162 6.10 8.10 4.20
C CYS A 162 6.01 8.15 5.74
N PRO A 163 4.86 8.50 6.32
CA PRO A 163 4.67 8.38 7.76
C PRO A 163 4.70 6.89 8.14
N THR A 164 5.42 6.58 9.22
CA THR A 164 5.55 5.21 9.72
C THR A 164 4.94 5.16 11.12
N THR A 165 3.63 4.95 11.18
CA THR A 165 2.84 4.86 12.40
C THR A 165 2.22 3.47 12.55
N ALA A 166 3.01 2.44 12.24
CA ALA A 166 2.62 1.02 12.25
C ALA A 166 1.30 0.80 11.48
N CYS A 167 0.37 0.04 12.04
CA CYS A 167 -0.91 -0.31 11.39
C CYS A 167 -1.81 0.88 11.07
N ALA A 168 -1.62 2.02 11.74
CA ALA A 168 -2.36 3.26 11.48
C ALA A 168 -1.77 4.09 10.31
N GLY A 169 -0.66 3.65 9.73
CA GLY A 169 0.10 4.42 8.74
C GLY A 169 -0.70 4.88 7.54
N GLY A 170 -1.53 4.01 6.96
CA GLY A 170 -2.38 4.38 5.83
C GLY A 170 -3.39 5.47 6.18
N THR A 171 -4.04 5.37 7.34
CA THR A 171 -4.97 6.40 7.84
C THR A 171 -4.24 7.70 8.15
N ASN A 172 -3.05 7.63 8.75
CA ASN A 172 -2.21 8.81 9.00
C ASN A 172 -1.83 9.52 7.68
N ALA A 173 -1.42 8.76 6.66
CA ALA A 173 -1.08 9.29 5.35
C ALA A 173 -2.26 10.04 4.71
N ILE A 174 -3.48 9.51 4.83
CA ILE A 174 -4.70 10.18 4.36
C ILE A 174 -4.96 11.48 5.13
N GLY A 175 -4.81 11.46 6.47
CA GLY A 175 -4.97 12.65 7.30
C GLY A 175 -3.95 13.74 6.99
N ASP A 176 -2.68 13.37 6.81
CA ASP A 176 -1.61 14.31 6.44
C ASP A 176 -1.88 14.93 5.06
N ALA A 177 -2.29 14.12 4.08
CA ALA A 177 -2.66 14.56 2.74
C ALA A 177 -3.87 15.51 2.77
N PHE A 178 -4.90 15.18 3.56
CA PHE A 178 -6.04 16.06 3.81
C PHE A 178 -5.61 17.42 4.33
N HIS A 179 -4.76 17.46 5.36
CA HIS A 179 -4.26 18.71 5.92
C HIS A 179 -3.48 19.55 4.89
N ARG A 180 -2.67 18.90 4.05
CA ARG A 180 -1.87 19.58 3.01
C ARG A 180 -2.77 20.29 2.00
N ILE A 181 -3.85 19.66 1.54
CA ILE A 181 -4.81 20.27 0.61
C ILE A 181 -5.65 21.34 1.33
N ARG A 182 -6.21 21.02 2.49
CA ARG A 182 -7.05 21.92 3.27
C ARG A 182 -6.37 23.24 3.57
N ASP A 183 -5.09 23.17 3.92
CA ASP A 183 -4.31 24.34 4.34
C ASP A 183 -3.61 25.04 3.16
N GLY A 184 -3.84 24.57 1.91
CA GLY A 184 -3.46 25.24 0.67
C GLY A 184 -2.03 24.99 0.18
N TYR A 185 -1.32 23.99 0.73
CA TYR A 185 0.03 23.63 0.29
C TYR A 185 0.02 22.90 -1.05
N GLU A 186 -0.88 21.92 -1.22
CA GLU A 186 -1.12 21.17 -2.45
C GLU A 186 -2.57 21.32 -2.92
N ASP A 187 -2.83 20.97 -4.17
CA ASP A 187 -4.18 20.92 -4.75
C ASP A 187 -4.65 19.47 -4.90
N ARG A 188 -3.69 18.53 -4.98
CA ARG A 188 -3.93 17.10 -5.15
C ARG A 188 -2.94 16.27 -4.37
N MET A 189 -3.39 15.12 -3.88
CA MET A 189 -2.55 14.18 -3.16
C MET A 189 -2.92 12.73 -3.51
N LEU A 190 -1.93 11.91 -3.87
CA LEU A 190 -2.04 10.46 -3.73
C LEU A 190 -1.67 10.09 -2.29
N CYS A 191 -2.54 9.34 -1.63
CA CYS A 191 -2.31 8.95 -0.23
C CYS A 191 -2.88 7.57 0.09
N GLY A 192 -2.33 6.94 1.12
CA GLY A 192 -2.76 5.61 1.54
C GLY A 192 -1.64 4.79 2.18
N GLY A 193 -1.70 3.48 2.01
CA GLY A 193 -0.72 2.57 2.59
C GLY A 193 -0.48 1.33 1.74
N THR A 194 0.66 0.69 1.99
CA THR A 194 1.09 -0.53 1.31
C THR A 194 1.94 -1.38 2.23
N GLU A 195 1.78 -2.70 2.15
CA GLU A 195 2.62 -3.64 2.89
C GLU A 195 2.76 -4.97 2.18
N SER A 196 3.92 -5.62 2.31
CA SER A 196 4.17 -6.98 1.83
C SER A 196 5.23 -7.66 2.68
N CYS A 197 4.82 -8.12 3.88
CA CYS A 197 5.72 -8.68 4.88
C CYS A 197 5.39 -10.14 5.25
N ILE A 198 4.72 -10.89 4.36
CA ILE A 198 4.49 -12.31 4.55
C ILE A 198 5.78 -13.06 4.18
N SER A 199 6.68 -13.15 5.14
CA SER A 199 8.01 -13.76 5.04
C SER A 199 8.37 -14.47 6.35
N PRO A 200 9.41 -15.33 6.37
CA PRO A 200 9.83 -16.01 7.59
C PRO A 200 10.07 -15.07 8.76
N LEU A 201 10.79 -13.96 8.55
CA LEU A 201 11.08 -13.00 9.61
C LEU A 201 9.85 -12.18 9.99
N GLY A 202 9.02 -11.78 9.01
CA GLY A 202 7.78 -11.04 9.27
C GLY A 202 6.79 -11.86 10.08
N VAL A 203 6.49 -13.08 9.64
CA VAL A 203 5.58 -13.98 10.37
C VAL A 203 6.20 -14.42 11.70
N GLY A 204 7.50 -14.76 11.72
CA GLY A 204 8.21 -15.17 12.93
C GLY A 204 8.24 -14.08 14.01
N GLY A 205 8.49 -12.82 13.60
CA GLY A 205 8.48 -11.67 14.50
C GLY A 205 7.14 -11.48 15.22
N PHE A 206 6.04 -11.45 14.46
CA PHE A 206 4.71 -11.33 15.05
C PHE A 206 4.27 -12.59 15.81
N ALA A 207 4.67 -13.78 15.37
CA ALA A 207 4.38 -15.04 16.07
C ALA A 207 5.09 -15.11 17.43
N SER A 208 6.34 -14.65 17.54
CA SER A 208 7.10 -14.59 18.79
C SER A 208 6.45 -13.68 19.84
N MET A 209 5.76 -12.64 19.38
CA MET A 209 4.94 -11.74 20.22
C MET A 209 3.59 -12.37 20.61
N LYS A 210 3.26 -13.57 20.11
CA LYS A 210 1.94 -14.22 20.26
C LYS A 210 0.79 -13.36 19.74
N ALA A 211 1.04 -12.58 18.68
CA ALA A 211 0.06 -11.66 18.11
C ALA A 211 -0.76 -12.29 16.98
N LEU A 212 -0.25 -13.39 16.37
CA LEU A 212 -0.90 -14.02 15.22
C LEU A 212 -1.82 -15.18 15.62
N SER A 213 -2.88 -15.32 14.85
CA SER A 213 -3.81 -16.46 14.95
C SER A 213 -3.09 -17.77 14.59
N THR A 214 -3.30 -18.80 15.43
CA THR A 214 -2.83 -20.16 15.21
C THR A 214 -3.95 -21.09 14.73
N ALA A 215 -5.09 -20.53 14.32
CA ALA A 215 -6.19 -21.31 13.76
C ALA A 215 -5.76 -22.01 12.46
N GLU A 216 -6.28 -23.22 12.25
CA GLU A 216 -6.02 -24.03 11.07
C GLU A 216 -7.11 -23.86 10.00
N VAL A 217 -8.30 -23.41 10.41
CA VAL A 217 -9.44 -23.21 9.54
C VAL A 217 -9.52 -21.74 9.09
N PRO A 218 -9.38 -21.41 7.79
CA PRO A 218 -9.37 -20.04 7.30
C PRO A 218 -10.55 -19.19 7.76
N ALA A 219 -11.77 -19.74 7.76
CA ALA A 219 -12.98 -19.03 8.20
C ALA A 219 -13.01 -18.69 9.70
N ARG A 220 -12.16 -19.34 10.51
CA ARG A 220 -12.04 -19.11 11.96
C ARG A 220 -10.75 -18.37 12.34
N ALA A 221 -9.92 -18.01 11.38
CA ALA A 221 -8.60 -17.44 11.65
C ALA A 221 -8.67 -15.97 12.12
N SER A 222 -9.60 -15.17 11.57
CA SER A 222 -9.82 -13.77 11.99
C SER A 222 -11.26 -13.60 12.47
N ILE A 223 -11.43 -13.65 13.79
CA ILE A 223 -12.74 -13.66 14.48
C ILE A 223 -12.75 -12.62 15.60
N PRO A 224 -12.72 -11.31 15.24
CA PRO A 224 -12.70 -10.25 16.24
C PRO A 224 -13.90 -10.33 17.18
N PHE A 225 -13.68 -10.06 18.47
CA PHE A 225 -14.62 -10.13 19.58
C PHE A 225 -15.08 -11.54 19.98
N ASP A 226 -14.77 -12.60 19.23
CA ASP A 226 -15.06 -13.99 19.60
C ASP A 226 -14.18 -14.44 20.78
N ALA A 227 -14.74 -15.27 21.68
CA ALA A 227 -14.02 -15.79 22.83
C ALA A 227 -12.86 -16.71 22.44
N GLU A 228 -12.96 -17.42 21.31
CA GLU A 228 -11.95 -18.34 20.78
C GLU A 228 -10.86 -17.66 19.93
N ARG A 229 -10.89 -16.33 19.80
CA ARG A 229 -9.85 -15.63 19.03
C ARG A 229 -8.45 -15.88 19.58
N SER A 230 -7.49 -16.11 18.71
CA SER A 230 -6.09 -16.40 19.08
C SER A 230 -5.07 -15.38 18.56
N GLY A 231 -5.51 -14.35 17.86
CA GLY A 231 -4.66 -13.33 17.28
C GLY A 231 -5.23 -12.80 15.95
N PHE A 232 -4.45 -11.98 15.23
CA PHE A 232 -4.82 -11.51 13.90
C PHE A 232 -4.19 -12.37 12.79
N VAL A 233 -4.66 -12.22 11.55
CA VAL A 233 -4.09 -12.84 10.37
C VAL A 233 -3.32 -11.79 9.59
N MET A 234 -2.05 -12.04 9.26
CA MET A 234 -1.29 -11.14 8.40
C MET A 234 -1.87 -11.09 6.99
N GLY A 235 -1.91 -9.89 6.42
CA GLY A 235 -2.24 -9.68 5.03
C GLY A 235 -1.19 -8.82 4.33
N GLU A 236 -1.23 -8.82 3.00
CA GLU A 236 -0.44 -7.92 2.18
C GLU A 236 -1.34 -7.16 1.21
N GLY A 237 -0.86 -6.03 0.67
CA GLY A 237 -1.60 -5.27 -0.32
C GLY A 237 -1.33 -3.77 -0.25
N SER A 238 -2.11 -3.02 -1.00
CA SER A 238 -2.10 -1.56 -1.04
C SER A 238 -3.49 -0.99 -1.25
N GLY A 239 -3.76 0.15 -0.63
CA GLY A 239 -4.91 1.00 -0.90
C GLY A 239 -4.45 2.44 -1.09
N VAL A 240 -4.84 3.05 -2.20
CA VAL A 240 -4.47 4.42 -2.57
C VAL A 240 -5.71 5.22 -2.93
N LEU A 241 -5.81 6.43 -2.37
CA LEU A 241 -6.82 7.43 -2.71
C LEU A 241 -6.17 8.58 -3.47
N LEU A 242 -6.89 9.13 -4.44
CA LEU A 242 -6.62 10.47 -4.95
C LEU A 242 -7.53 11.46 -4.24
N LEU A 243 -6.92 12.40 -3.52
CA LEU A 243 -7.59 13.52 -2.89
C LEU A 243 -7.38 14.77 -3.74
N GLU A 244 -8.44 15.58 -3.87
CA GLU A 244 -8.39 16.87 -4.57
C GLU A 244 -9.10 17.96 -3.76
N GLU A 245 -8.68 19.19 -3.99
CA GLU A 245 -9.43 20.35 -3.57
C GLU A 245 -10.78 20.38 -4.33
N LEU A 246 -11.86 20.64 -3.61
CA LEU A 246 -13.23 20.52 -4.14
C LEU A 246 -13.49 21.34 -5.41
N GLU A 247 -13.09 22.61 -5.43
CA GLU A 247 -13.37 23.48 -6.58
C GLU A 247 -12.51 23.11 -7.80
N ALA A 248 -11.27 22.64 -7.57
CA ALA A 248 -10.42 22.08 -8.62
C ALA A 248 -11.02 20.78 -9.20
N ALA A 249 -11.57 19.92 -8.35
CA ALA A 249 -12.25 18.70 -8.78
C ALA A 249 -13.51 19.01 -9.60
N ARG A 250 -14.33 19.95 -9.15
CA ARG A 250 -15.55 20.43 -9.86
C ARG A 250 -15.23 21.05 -11.21
N ALA A 251 -14.20 21.92 -11.26
CA ALA A 251 -13.81 22.63 -12.48
C ALA A 251 -13.43 21.69 -13.63
N ARG A 252 -12.89 20.50 -13.32
CA ARG A 252 -12.58 19.48 -14.34
C ARG A 252 -13.69 18.43 -14.53
N GLY A 253 -14.84 18.56 -13.85
CA GLY A 253 -15.95 17.61 -13.92
C GLY A 253 -15.63 16.24 -13.29
N ALA A 254 -14.81 16.22 -12.24
CA ALA A 254 -14.41 14.99 -11.59
C ALA A 254 -15.60 14.25 -10.97
N LYS A 255 -15.58 12.92 -11.02
CA LYS A 255 -16.41 12.08 -10.14
C LYS A 255 -15.93 12.28 -8.70
N ILE A 256 -16.84 12.58 -7.81
CA ILE A 256 -16.58 12.73 -6.36
C ILE A 256 -17.21 11.56 -5.65
N TYR A 257 -16.41 10.77 -4.95
CA TYR A 257 -16.91 9.65 -4.13
C TYR A 257 -17.42 10.12 -2.78
N ALA A 258 -16.65 10.98 -2.12
CA ALA A 258 -16.96 11.52 -0.81
C ALA A 258 -16.15 12.79 -0.55
N GLU A 259 -16.57 13.56 0.43
CA GLU A 259 -15.80 14.61 1.09
C GLU A 259 -15.26 14.08 2.41
N ILE A 260 -14.05 14.48 2.78
CA ILE A 260 -13.39 14.13 4.04
C ILE A 260 -13.04 15.37 4.86
#